data_aaa691a195139566c68bb7c37d188ed1
#
_entry.id   aaa691a195139566c68bb7c37d188ed1
#
_cell.length_a   1.000
_cell.length_b   1.000
_cell.length_c   1.000
_cell.angle_alpha   90.00
_cell.angle_beta   90.00
_cell.angle_gamma   90.00
#
_symmetry.space_group_name_H-M   'P 1'
#
loop_
_entity.id
_entity.type
_entity.pdbx_description
1 polymer ?
#
loop_
_entity_poly.entity_id
_entity_poly.type
_entity_poly.pdbx_seq_one_letter_code
_entity_poly.pdbx_strand_id
1 'polypeptide(L)'
;NPATSGQPATIHYHDIGDYLTREQKLNLVKKFKSVHGRSIQWQTIEPTDRYDWINQRDGLFDTLIPLFPEKKFDKNSHSVFSTYSLGLASGRDAWAYDFSLSALSKNVERMMGNYNAEVNRADSTHYTGNVDDFIDTDSTKISWNRNLKDLFEKRQKLSIADDAFYLSSYRPFTRQNLYFHKDFNAMLYMNTRLFPTKSIHNRIICIAGIGHQKPFSVLASDSIADL
;
A
#
# COMPACT_ATOMS: atom_id res chain seq x y z
N ASN A 1 -25.37 -23.59 0.09
CA ASN A 1 -25.36 -24.76 -0.78
C ASN A 1 -24.41 -24.48 -1.93
N PRO A 2 -23.49 -25.39 -2.26
CA PRO A 2 -22.71 -25.25 -3.48
C PRO A 2 -23.69 -25.23 -4.65
N ALA A 3 -23.49 -24.30 -5.57
CA ALA A 3 -24.32 -24.16 -6.76
C ALA A 3 -24.33 -25.50 -7.51
N THR A 4 -25.50 -26.11 -7.57
CA THR A 4 -25.72 -27.24 -8.47
C THR A 4 -25.68 -26.69 -9.88
N SER A 5 -24.60 -26.99 -10.58
CA SER A 5 -24.37 -26.88 -12.02
C SER A 5 -25.00 -25.68 -12.75
N GLY A 6 -24.23 -24.60 -12.90
CA GLY A 6 -24.46 -23.62 -13.97
C GLY A 6 -25.57 -22.59 -13.78
N GLN A 7 -26.33 -22.64 -12.71
CA GLN A 7 -27.33 -21.62 -12.42
C GLN A 7 -26.72 -20.48 -11.59
N PRO A 8 -26.90 -19.19 -11.95
CA PRO A 8 -26.44 -18.07 -11.15
C PRO A 8 -27.12 -18.07 -9.77
N ALA A 9 -26.39 -17.58 -8.76
CA ALA A 9 -26.93 -17.44 -7.41
C ALA A 9 -28.03 -16.37 -7.36
N THR A 10 -29.11 -16.63 -6.60
CA THR A 10 -30.13 -15.62 -6.32
C THR A 10 -29.62 -14.69 -5.22
N ILE A 11 -29.62 -13.39 -5.46
CA ILE A 11 -29.17 -12.37 -4.51
C ILE A 11 -30.39 -11.75 -3.84
N HIS A 12 -30.43 -11.86 -2.52
CA HIS A 12 -31.45 -11.23 -1.69
C HIS A 12 -30.84 -10.02 -0.97
N TYR A 13 -31.43 -8.87 -1.16
CA TYR A 13 -31.00 -7.59 -0.62
C TYR A 13 -32.07 -6.99 0.30
N HIS A 14 -31.64 -6.35 1.37
CA HIS A 14 -32.47 -5.54 2.24
C HIS A 14 -31.74 -4.26 2.61
N ASP A 15 -32.36 -3.13 2.29
CA ASP A 15 -31.83 -1.82 2.62
C ASP A 15 -32.14 -1.47 4.08
N ILE A 16 -31.11 -1.17 4.86
CA ILE A 16 -31.24 -0.76 6.26
C ILE A 16 -31.27 0.77 6.43
N GLY A 17 -31.20 1.52 5.33
CA GLY A 17 -31.21 2.98 5.28
C GLY A 17 -29.81 3.61 5.31
N ASP A 18 -29.79 4.88 4.86
CA ASP A 18 -28.58 5.68 4.72
C ASP A 18 -28.21 6.45 6.02
N TYR A 19 -26.98 6.96 6.06
CA TYR A 19 -26.45 7.86 7.11
C TYR A 19 -26.48 7.32 8.54
N LEU A 20 -26.66 6.01 8.72
CA LEU A 20 -26.64 5.38 10.03
C LEU A 20 -25.22 5.28 10.58
N THR A 21 -25.08 5.57 11.87
CA THR A 21 -23.82 5.31 12.60
C THR A 21 -23.58 3.79 12.68
N ARG A 22 -22.35 3.39 12.97
CA ARG A 22 -21.99 1.97 13.20
C ARG A 22 -22.91 1.32 14.24
N GLU A 23 -23.14 2.02 15.34
CA GLU A 23 -23.97 1.51 16.43
C GLU A 23 -25.44 1.32 16.01
N GLN A 24 -25.99 2.28 15.27
CA GLN A 24 -27.35 2.18 14.73
C GLN A 24 -27.49 0.99 13.76
N LYS A 25 -26.50 0.79 12.86
CA LYS A 25 -26.47 -0.37 11.95
C LYS A 25 -26.47 -1.69 12.72
N LEU A 26 -25.57 -1.82 13.70
CA LEU A 26 -25.48 -3.03 14.52
C LEU A 26 -26.78 -3.30 15.32
N ASN A 27 -27.40 -2.27 15.84
CA ASN A 27 -28.66 -2.38 16.58
C ASN A 27 -29.82 -2.83 15.67
N LEU A 28 -29.88 -2.34 14.43
CA LEU A 28 -30.85 -2.80 13.44
C LEU A 28 -30.66 -4.28 13.10
N VAL A 29 -29.44 -4.69 12.77
CA VAL A 29 -29.14 -6.10 12.49
C VAL A 29 -29.46 -7.00 13.68
N LYS A 30 -29.17 -6.54 14.91
CA LYS A 30 -29.54 -7.27 16.13
C LYS A 30 -31.06 -7.44 16.29
N LYS A 31 -31.84 -6.44 15.91
CA LYS A 31 -33.32 -6.52 15.94
C LYS A 31 -33.87 -7.57 14.98
N PHE A 32 -33.23 -7.83 13.87
CA PHE A 32 -33.64 -8.85 12.90
C PHE A 32 -33.51 -10.28 13.46
N LYS A 33 -32.64 -10.50 14.44
CA LYS A 33 -32.37 -11.78 15.11
C LYS A 33 -31.83 -12.87 14.18
N SER A 34 -32.41 -13.03 13.00
CA SER A 34 -31.95 -13.99 11.99
C SER A 34 -32.34 -13.52 10.59
N VAL A 35 -31.72 -14.07 9.57
CA VAL A 35 -32.03 -13.84 8.14
C VAL A 35 -33.47 -14.25 7.78
N HIS A 36 -34.11 -15.07 8.60
CA HIS A 36 -35.54 -15.47 8.47
C HIS A 36 -36.47 -14.58 9.25
N GLY A 37 -36.00 -13.48 9.83
CA GLY A 37 -36.82 -12.54 10.59
C GLY A 37 -37.94 -11.94 9.74
N ARG A 38 -39.18 -11.97 10.24
CA ARG A 38 -40.37 -11.44 9.52
C ARG A 38 -40.30 -9.92 9.26
N SER A 39 -39.43 -9.21 9.95
CA SER A 39 -39.22 -7.76 9.78
C SER A 39 -38.30 -7.40 8.63
N ILE A 40 -37.65 -8.39 8.01
CA ILE A 40 -36.76 -8.16 6.87
C ILE A 40 -37.58 -8.29 5.59
N GLN A 41 -37.66 -7.22 4.84
CA GLN A 41 -38.29 -7.21 3.51
C GLN A 41 -37.18 -7.46 2.47
N TRP A 42 -37.00 -8.72 2.09
CA TRP A 42 -36.06 -9.12 1.09
C TRP A 42 -36.53 -8.73 -0.32
N GLN A 43 -35.63 -8.12 -1.06
CA GLN A 43 -35.78 -7.88 -2.50
C GLN A 43 -34.79 -8.80 -3.23
N THR A 44 -35.27 -9.45 -4.29
CA THR A 44 -34.36 -10.16 -5.20
C THR A 44 -33.85 -9.15 -6.18
N ILE A 45 -32.53 -9.09 -6.30
CA ILE A 45 -31.83 -8.19 -7.22
C ILE A 45 -31.07 -8.98 -8.27
N GLU A 46 -31.02 -8.44 -9.48
CA GLU A 46 -30.21 -8.95 -10.58
C GLU A 46 -29.03 -7.97 -10.79
N PRO A 47 -27.78 -8.47 -10.76
CA PRO A 47 -26.63 -7.64 -11.05
C PRO A 47 -26.71 -7.04 -12.47
N THR A 48 -26.19 -5.84 -12.62
CA THR A 48 -26.03 -5.24 -13.95
C THR A 48 -25.00 -6.02 -14.78
N ASP A 49 -24.86 -5.71 -16.07
CA ASP A 49 -23.82 -6.26 -16.96
C ASP A 49 -22.39 -6.01 -16.45
N ARG A 50 -22.23 -5.05 -15.52
CA ARG A 50 -20.96 -4.74 -14.83
C ARG A 50 -20.86 -5.40 -13.44
N TYR A 51 -21.77 -6.32 -13.11
CA TYR A 51 -21.85 -7.04 -11.84
C TYR A 51 -22.11 -6.15 -10.63
N ASP A 52 -22.65 -4.94 -10.82
CA ASP A 52 -23.09 -4.11 -9.70
C ASP A 52 -24.40 -4.68 -9.12
N TRP A 53 -24.42 -4.95 -7.84
CA TRP A 53 -25.62 -5.46 -7.14
C TRP A 53 -26.67 -4.38 -6.92
N ILE A 54 -26.20 -3.16 -6.68
CA ILE A 54 -27.04 -1.98 -6.51
C ILE A 54 -26.58 -0.96 -7.52
N ASN A 55 -27.46 -0.57 -8.46
CA ASN A 55 -27.11 0.43 -9.46
C ASN A 55 -27.11 1.82 -8.83
N GLN A 56 -25.91 2.26 -8.41
CA GLN A 56 -25.64 3.61 -7.92
C GLN A 56 -24.84 4.44 -8.94
N ARG A 57 -24.63 3.90 -10.14
CA ARG A 57 -23.92 4.60 -11.21
C ARG A 57 -24.89 5.46 -11.99
N ASP A 58 -24.46 6.66 -12.30
CA ASP A 58 -25.08 7.46 -13.31
C ASP A 58 -24.28 7.34 -14.63
N GLY A 59 -24.94 7.48 -15.78
CA GLY A 59 -24.29 7.35 -17.10
C GLY A 59 -23.26 8.45 -17.38
N LEU A 60 -23.22 9.53 -16.59
CA LEU A 60 -22.24 10.61 -16.72
C LEU A 60 -20.82 10.11 -16.42
N PHE A 61 -20.68 9.19 -15.45
CA PHE A 61 -19.35 8.63 -15.10
C PHE A 61 -18.66 7.98 -16.30
N ASP A 62 -19.41 7.30 -17.16
CA ASP A 62 -18.87 6.61 -18.32
C ASP A 62 -18.41 7.57 -19.44
N THR A 63 -18.81 8.82 -19.38
CA THR A 63 -18.39 9.88 -20.33
C THR A 63 -17.13 10.62 -19.87
N LEU A 64 -16.71 10.45 -18.61
CA LEU A 64 -15.55 11.12 -18.06
C LEU A 64 -14.25 10.46 -18.54
N ILE A 65 -13.25 11.31 -18.81
CA ILE A 65 -11.90 10.81 -19.11
C ILE A 65 -11.29 10.26 -17.83
N PRO A 66 -10.86 8.98 -17.83
CA PRO A 66 -10.20 8.40 -16.66
C PRO A 66 -8.94 9.17 -16.28
N LEU A 67 -8.72 9.35 -14.98
CA LEU A 67 -7.52 10.02 -14.49
C LEU A 67 -6.24 9.22 -14.81
N PHE A 68 -6.32 7.90 -14.69
CA PHE A 68 -5.23 6.97 -14.95
C PHE A 68 -5.76 5.67 -15.60
N PRO A 69 -4.89 4.90 -16.28
CA PRO A 69 -5.28 3.69 -16.98
C PRO A 69 -5.65 2.56 -16.03
N GLU A 70 -6.41 1.59 -16.50
CA GLU A 70 -6.70 0.36 -15.74
C GLU A 70 -5.43 -0.42 -15.38
N LYS A 71 -4.47 -0.47 -16.30
CA LYS A 71 -3.14 -1.04 -16.05
C LYS A 71 -2.22 0.03 -15.49
N LYS A 72 -1.37 -0.33 -14.54
CA LYS A 72 -0.44 0.61 -13.86
C LYS A 72 0.45 1.43 -14.80
N PHE A 73 0.61 1.00 -16.03
CA PHE A 73 1.32 1.73 -17.06
C PHE A 73 0.75 1.37 -18.45
N ASP A 74 0.16 2.36 -19.11
CA ASP A 74 -0.33 2.22 -20.48
C ASP A 74 -0.22 3.57 -21.19
N LYS A 75 0.72 3.66 -22.14
CA LYS A 75 0.93 4.86 -22.97
C LYS A 75 -0.19 5.09 -23.99
N ASN A 76 -0.93 4.05 -24.33
CA ASN A 76 -2.00 4.11 -25.31
C ASN A 76 -3.39 4.27 -24.68
N SER A 77 -3.45 4.33 -23.35
CA SER A 77 -4.70 4.54 -22.64
C SER A 77 -5.27 5.93 -22.92
N HIS A 78 -6.57 6.01 -23.13
CA HIS A 78 -7.31 7.27 -23.18
C HIS A 78 -7.54 7.77 -21.74
N SER A 79 -6.48 8.21 -21.07
CA SER A 79 -6.49 8.72 -19.71
C SER A 79 -5.61 9.95 -19.58
N VAL A 80 -5.83 10.76 -18.53
CA VAL A 80 -5.05 11.99 -18.29
C VAL A 80 -3.58 11.67 -18.04
N PHE A 81 -3.29 10.62 -17.25
CA PHE A 81 -1.95 10.15 -16.96
C PHE A 81 -1.73 8.75 -17.51
N SER A 82 -0.52 8.47 -17.98
CA SER A 82 -0.15 7.14 -18.51
C SER A 82 0.22 6.13 -17.42
N THR A 83 0.37 6.57 -16.18
CA THR A 83 0.73 5.71 -15.04
C THR A 83 0.28 6.28 -13.71
N TYR A 84 0.20 5.42 -12.70
CA TYR A 84 -0.03 5.80 -11.32
C TYR A 84 0.77 4.90 -10.37
N SER A 85 0.94 5.36 -9.13
CA SER A 85 1.64 4.62 -8.09
C SER A 85 0.98 4.88 -6.74
N LEU A 86 1.14 3.95 -5.83
CA LEU A 86 1.04 4.27 -4.41
C LEU A 86 2.29 5.04 -3.98
N GLY A 87 2.22 5.78 -2.90
CA GLY A 87 3.37 6.38 -2.25
C GLY A 87 4.37 5.30 -1.78
N LEU A 88 5.58 5.71 -1.48
CA LEU A 88 6.61 4.81 -0.96
C LEU A 88 6.18 4.26 0.40
N ALA A 89 6.28 2.95 0.59
CA ALA A 89 6.20 2.33 1.89
C ALA A 89 7.59 1.90 2.35
N SER A 90 8.19 2.64 3.29
CA SER A 90 9.51 2.29 3.82
C SER A 90 9.44 1.05 4.71
N GLY A 91 8.35 0.91 5.49
CA GLY A 91 8.19 -0.10 6.53
C GLY A 91 9.14 0.11 7.72
N ARG A 92 9.91 1.23 7.71
CA ARG A 92 10.92 1.57 8.73
C ARG A 92 11.30 3.05 8.67
N ASP A 93 10.32 3.94 8.76
CA ASP A 93 10.51 5.38 8.57
C ASP A 93 11.65 5.95 9.42
N ALA A 94 11.76 5.55 10.69
CA ALA A 94 12.83 6.00 11.58
C ALA A 94 14.26 5.67 11.09
N TRP A 95 14.40 4.77 10.14
CA TRP A 95 15.67 4.36 9.54
C TRP A 95 15.85 4.89 8.12
N ALA A 96 14.74 5.09 7.42
CA ALA A 96 14.71 5.44 5.99
C ALA A 96 14.63 6.95 5.75
N TYR A 97 14.19 7.75 6.73
CA TYR A 97 14.01 9.19 6.63
C TYR A 97 14.74 9.94 7.73
N ASP A 98 15.30 11.10 7.38
CA ASP A 98 15.86 12.06 8.34
C ASP A 98 15.93 13.46 7.71
N PHE A 99 15.85 14.50 8.53
CA PHE A 99 16.08 15.88 8.09
C PHE A 99 17.54 16.13 7.74
N SER A 100 18.46 15.46 8.42
CA SER A 100 19.89 15.53 8.17
C SER A 100 20.36 14.37 7.29
N LEU A 101 20.94 14.67 6.13
CA LEU A 101 21.53 13.66 5.25
C LEU A 101 22.62 12.86 5.96
N SER A 102 23.45 13.53 6.77
CA SER A 102 24.51 12.88 7.54
C SER A 102 23.97 11.95 8.63
N ALA A 103 22.87 12.33 9.30
CA ALA A 103 22.21 11.46 10.27
C ALA A 103 21.56 10.26 9.59
N LEU A 104 20.88 10.47 8.45
CA LEU A 104 20.31 9.39 7.65
C LEU A 104 21.37 8.38 7.20
N SER A 105 22.51 8.85 6.66
CA SER A 105 23.60 7.97 6.23
C SER A 105 24.07 7.09 7.39
N LYS A 106 24.33 7.67 8.56
CA LYS A 106 24.75 6.93 9.76
C LYS A 106 23.68 5.91 10.22
N ASN A 107 22.41 6.26 10.14
CA ASN A 107 21.33 5.33 10.49
C ASN A 107 21.28 4.15 9.53
N VAL A 108 21.35 4.41 8.22
CA VAL A 108 21.38 3.37 7.18
C VAL A 108 22.62 2.46 7.36
N GLU A 109 23.81 3.04 7.54
CA GLU A 109 25.06 2.31 7.81
C GLU A 109 24.92 1.40 9.02
N ARG A 110 24.43 1.95 10.13
CA ARG A 110 24.24 1.19 11.37
C ARG A 110 23.28 0.03 11.19
N MET A 111 22.13 0.27 10.54
CA MET A 111 21.16 -0.79 10.32
C MET A 111 21.69 -1.89 9.40
N MET A 112 22.35 -1.52 8.29
CA MET A 112 22.97 -2.49 7.37
C MET A 112 24.13 -3.23 8.03
N GLY A 113 24.90 -2.55 8.86
CA GLY A 113 25.99 -3.18 9.66
C GLY A 113 25.45 -4.25 10.60
N ASN A 114 24.38 -3.94 11.34
CA ASN A 114 23.72 -4.90 12.23
C ASN A 114 23.11 -6.07 11.44
N TYR A 115 22.44 -5.81 10.32
CA TYR A 115 21.94 -6.85 9.44
C TYR A 115 23.07 -7.77 8.94
N ASN A 116 24.15 -7.21 8.42
CA ASN A 116 25.29 -7.98 7.92
C ASN A 116 25.99 -8.79 9.02
N ALA A 117 26.01 -8.26 10.26
CA ALA A 117 26.52 -9.00 11.42
C ALA A 117 25.66 -10.25 11.71
N GLU A 118 24.33 -10.12 11.62
CA GLU A 118 23.42 -11.26 11.77
C GLU A 118 23.62 -12.31 10.66
N VAL A 119 23.80 -11.88 9.40
CA VAL A 119 24.14 -12.79 8.28
C VAL A 119 25.45 -13.52 8.57
N ASN A 120 26.51 -12.80 8.97
CA ASN A 120 27.79 -13.41 9.31
C ASN A 120 27.67 -14.40 10.48
N ARG A 121 26.88 -14.07 11.50
CA ARG A 121 26.61 -14.96 12.65
C ARG A 121 25.92 -16.25 12.21
N ALA A 122 24.93 -16.13 11.31
CA ALA A 122 24.25 -17.31 10.75
C ALA A 122 25.19 -18.18 9.90
N ASP A 123 26.06 -17.55 9.09
CA ASP A 123 27.06 -18.27 8.29
C ASP A 123 28.07 -19.01 9.17
N SER A 124 28.62 -18.33 10.18
CA SER A 124 29.62 -18.92 11.10
C SER A 124 29.09 -20.07 11.95
N THR A 125 27.79 -20.07 12.26
CA THR A 125 27.11 -21.11 13.02
C THR A 125 26.44 -22.17 12.13
N HIS A 126 26.49 -22.03 10.82
CA HIS A 126 25.81 -22.88 9.83
C HIS A 126 24.31 -23.02 10.15
N TYR A 127 23.69 -21.91 10.59
CA TYR A 127 22.29 -21.89 11.00
C TYR A 127 21.34 -22.15 9.82
N THR A 128 20.43 -23.11 9.97
CA THR A 128 19.43 -23.49 8.95
C THR A 128 17.99 -23.51 9.51
N GLY A 129 17.80 -23.02 10.73
CA GLY A 129 16.49 -22.97 11.38
C GLY A 129 15.63 -21.78 10.91
N ASN A 130 14.52 -21.54 11.62
CA ASN A 130 13.63 -20.41 11.34
C ASN A 130 14.32 -19.07 11.63
N VAL A 131 14.19 -18.13 10.74
CA VAL A 131 14.80 -16.77 10.86
C VAL A 131 14.40 -16.08 12.16
N ASP A 132 13.12 -16.15 12.53
CA ASP A 132 12.57 -15.47 13.70
C ASP A 132 13.12 -15.99 15.04
N ASP A 133 13.59 -17.24 15.07
CA ASP A 133 14.20 -17.84 16.26
C ASP A 133 15.69 -17.47 16.41
N PHE A 134 16.29 -16.90 15.38
CA PHE A 134 17.74 -16.64 15.35
C PHE A 134 18.08 -15.16 15.48
N ILE A 135 17.38 -14.28 14.76
CA ILE A 135 17.75 -12.88 14.59
C ILE A 135 17.58 -12.06 15.88
N ASP A 136 18.45 -11.05 16.07
CA ASP A 136 18.25 -10.02 17.10
C ASP A 136 17.09 -9.12 16.70
N THR A 137 16.03 -9.09 17.51
CA THR A 137 14.81 -8.30 17.27
C THR A 137 14.83 -6.93 17.95
N ASP A 138 15.96 -6.49 18.49
CA ASP A 138 16.11 -5.18 19.11
C ASP A 138 15.89 -4.05 18.07
N SER A 139 14.76 -3.38 18.17
CA SER A 139 14.36 -2.33 17.24
C SER A 139 15.26 -1.08 17.26
N THR A 140 16.12 -0.93 18.27
CA THR A 140 17.12 0.14 18.32
C THR A 140 18.34 -0.13 17.46
N LYS A 141 18.52 -1.38 17.02
CA LYS A 141 19.63 -1.83 16.16
C LYS A 141 19.19 -2.05 14.73
N ILE A 142 18.01 -2.66 14.53
CA ILE A 142 17.52 -3.08 13.22
C ILE A 142 16.00 -3.13 13.22
N SER A 143 15.39 -2.80 12.08
CA SER A 143 13.96 -2.96 11.84
C SER A 143 13.73 -4.06 10.79
N TRP A 144 13.37 -5.24 11.26
CA TRP A 144 13.08 -6.37 10.38
C TRP A 144 11.73 -6.20 9.69
N ASN A 145 11.67 -6.56 8.43
CA ASN A 145 10.47 -6.76 7.65
C ASN A 145 10.61 -8.06 6.83
N ARG A 146 9.55 -8.46 6.15
CA ARG A 146 9.55 -9.67 5.34
C ARG A 146 10.69 -9.69 4.32
N ASN A 147 10.83 -8.60 3.56
CA ASN A 147 11.88 -8.52 2.53
C ASN A 147 13.29 -8.73 3.11
N LEU A 148 13.57 -8.12 4.27
CA LEU A 148 14.88 -8.25 4.91
C LEU A 148 15.12 -9.69 5.43
N LYS A 149 14.08 -10.37 5.90
CA LYS A 149 14.16 -11.77 6.30
C LYS A 149 14.40 -12.70 5.09
N ASP A 150 13.72 -12.43 3.96
CA ASP A 150 13.93 -13.16 2.71
C ASP A 150 15.38 -13.01 2.18
N LEU A 151 15.98 -11.82 2.35
CA LEU A 151 17.39 -11.59 2.03
C LEU A 151 18.34 -12.31 3.00
N PHE A 152 17.99 -12.34 4.29
CA PHE A 152 18.75 -13.06 5.30
C PHE A 152 18.77 -14.57 5.03
N GLU A 153 17.65 -15.18 4.67
CA GLU A 153 17.56 -16.60 4.29
C GLU A 153 18.50 -16.92 3.13
N LYS A 154 18.61 -16.00 2.18
CA LYS A 154 19.54 -16.10 1.03
C LYS A 154 20.99 -15.76 1.37
N ARG A 155 21.30 -15.39 2.62
CA ARG A 155 22.63 -14.91 3.05
C ARG A 155 23.13 -13.73 2.24
N GLN A 156 22.21 -12.93 1.70
CA GLN A 156 22.56 -11.76 0.91
C GLN A 156 22.94 -10.61 1.84
N LYS A 157 24.17 -10.11 1.71
CA LYS A 157 24.64 -8.93 2.44
C LYS A 157 24.14 -7.65 1.78
N LEU A 158 23.95 -6.62 2.58
CA LEU A 158 23.59 -5.28 2.12
C LEU A 158 24.82 -4.40 2.03
N SER A 159 24.80 -3.50 1.05
CA SER A 159 25.78 -2.43 0.88
C SER A 159 25.07 -1.10 0.63
N ILE A 160 25.69 -0.02 1.06
CA ILE A 160 25.17 1.32 0.80
C ILE A 160 25.35 1.66 -0.68
N ALA A 161 24.32 2.27 -1.24
CA ALA A 161 24.36 2.87 -2.57
C ALA A 161 24.30 4.40 -2.41
N ASP A 162 25.38 5.11 -2.79
CA ASP A 162 25.50 6.56 -2.63
C ASP A 162 24.48 7.34 -3.47
N ASP A 163 24.00 6.74 -4.54
CA ASP A 163 22.98 7.29 -5.41
C ASP A 163 21.54 7.08 -4.89
N ALA A 164 21.35 6.31 -3.81
CA ALA A 164 20.05 6.00 -3.24
C ALA A 164 19.51 7.05 -2.25
N PHE A 165 20.23 8.12 -1.97
CA PHE A 165 19.75 9.21 -1.11
C PHE A 165 18.98 10.25 -1.93
N TYR A 166 17.69 10.42 -1.66
CA TYR A 166 16.77 11.33 -2.34
C TYR A 166 16.18 12.35 -1.37
N LEU A 167 15.72 13.48 -1.91
CA LEU A 167 14.79 14.34 -1.19
C LEU A 167 13.36 13.83 -1.44
N SER A 168 12.55 13.71 -0.38
CA SER A 168 11.21 13.14 -0.41
C SER A 168 10.20 14.07 0.24
N SER A 169 8.97 14.08 -0.27
CA SER A 169 7.80 14.66 0.42
C SER A 169 7.33 13.67 1.47
N TYR A 170 7.72 13.92 2.71
CA TYR A 170 7.37 13.08 3.86
C TYR A 170 6.23 13.73 4.63
N ARG A 171 5.07 13.03 4.71
CA ARG A 171 3.85 13.60 5.26
C ARG A 171 3.53 14.96 4.61
N PRO A 172 2.39 15.26 4.08
CA PRO A 172 2.18 16.11 2.89
C PRO A 172 2.91 17.45 2.84
N PHE A 173 3.34 18.01 3.97
CA PHE A 173 3.95 19.34 4.02
C PHE A 173 5.40 19.36 4.55
N THR A 174 6.03 18.19 4.67
CA THR A 174 7.39 18.08 5.21
C THR A 174 8.30 17.46 4.15
N ARG A 175 9.52 18.00 4.01
CA ARG A 175 10.56 17.40 3.18
C ARG A 175 11.63 16.79 4.07
N GLN A 176 12.01 15.55 3.76
CA GLN A 176 13.10 14.84 4.44
C GLN A 176 14.00 14.14 3.42
N ASN A 177 15.24 13.89 3.79
CA ASN A 177 16.09 12.98 3.05
C ASN A 177 15.57 11.56 3.25
N LEU A 178 15.59 10.77 2.18
CA LEU A 178 15.12 9.40 2.09
C LEU A 178 16.23 8.52 1.54
N TYR A 179 16.47 7.37 2.14
CA TYR A 179 17.24 6.31 1.50
C TYR A 179 16.29 5.41 0.70
N PHE A 180 16.34 5.57 -0.62
CA PHE A 180 15.42 4.93 -1.58
C PHE A 180 16.08 3.75 -2.28
N HIS A 181 15.98 2.56 -1.68
CA HIS A 181 16.61 1.35 -2.23
C HIS A 181 15.70 0.13 -2.03
N LYS A 182 15.64 -0.76 -3.04
CA LYS A 182 14.74 -1.92 -3.08
C LYS A 182 14.96 -2.90 -1.92
N ASP A 183 16.21 -3.08 -1.49
CA ASP A 183 16.56 -4.01 -0.42
C ASP A 183 16.39 -3.39 0.97
N PHE A 184 16.14 -2.08 1.03
CA PHE A 184 15.96 -1.35 2.28
C PHE A 184 14.49 -0.99 2.56
N ASN A 185 13.75 -0.56 1.55
CA ASN A 185 12.35 -0.17 1.70
C ASN A 185 11.42 -1.37 1.48
N ALA A 186 10.27 -1.37 2.15
CA ALA A 186 9.32 -2.47 2.04
C ALA A 186 8.69 -2.56 0.65
N MET A 187 8.22 -1.42 0.10
CA MET A 187 7.59 -1.37 -1.22
C MET A 187 7.92 -0.05 -1.92
N LEU A 188 8.60 -0.16 -3.05
CA LEU A 188 8.93 1.01 -3.89
C LEU A 188 7.78 1.37 -4.87
N TYR A 189 6.90 0.44 -5.17
CA TYR A 189 5.85 0.54 -6.20
C TYR A 189 6.41 1.04 -7.54
N MET A 190 5.72 2.00 -8.18
CA MET A 190 6.17 2.58 -9.46
C MET A 190 7.10 3.79 -9.27
N ASN A 191 7.49 4.12 -8.02
CA ASN A 191 8.33 5.30 -7.76
C ASN A 191 9.70 5.23 -8.43
N THR A 192 10.27 4.03 -8.64
CA THR A 192 11.51 3.85 -9.42
C THR A 192 11.36 4.23 -10.89
N ARG A 193 10.13 4.22 -11.43
CA ARG A 193 9.83 4.67 -12.80
C ARG A 193 9.56 6.16 -12.85
N LEU A 194 8.91 6.68 -11.83
CA LEU A 194 8.59 8.11 -11.73
C LEU A 194 9.87 8.93 -11.45
N PHE A 195 10.77 8.39 -10.64
CA PHE A 195 12.04 9.02 -10.24
C PHE A 195 13.20 8.01 -10.40
N PRO A 196 13.59 7.66 -11.63
CA PRO A 196 14.62 6.66 -11.89
C PRO A 196 16.02 7.11 -11.45
N THR A 197 16.28 8.42 -11.44
CA THR A 197 17.52 9.02 -10.94
C THR A 197 17.23 10.35 -10.26
N LYS A 198 18.18 10.84 -9.46
CA LYS A 198 18.07 12.14 -8.77
C LYS A 198 17.99 13.34 -9.73
N SER A 199 18.49 13.21 -10.95
CA SER A 199 18.51 14.26 -11.96
C SER A 199 17.18 14.39 -12.73
N ILE A 200 16.30 13.44 -12.60
CA ILE A 200 15.00 13.49 -13.27
C ILE A 200 14.06 14.43 -12.51
N HIS A 201 13.70 15.52 -13.18
CA HIS A 201 12.64 16.41 -12.73
C HIS A 201 11.30 15.86 -13.19
N ASN A 202 10.48 15.44 -12.25
CA ASN A 202 9.12 15.00 -12.51
C ASN A 202 8.14 15.74 -11.57
N ARG A 203 6.87 15.75 -11.93
CA ARG A 203 5.79 16.22 -11.08
C ARG A 203 4.76 15.13 -10.94
N ILE A 204 4.38 14.86 -9.72
CA ILE A 204 3.33 13.91 -9.37
C ILE A 204 2.15 14.65 -8.75
N ILE A 205 0.96 14.11 -8.98
CA ILE A 205 -0.26 14.57 -8.31
C ILE A 205 -0.69 13.47 -7.36
N CYS A 206 -0.63 13.77 -6.07
CA CYS A 206 -1.09 12.88 -5.01
C CYS A 206 -2.56 13.16 -4.75
N ILE A 207 -3.39 12.13 -4.78
CA ILE A 207 -4.82 12.22 -4.50
C ILE A 207 -5.21 11.21 -3.42
N ALA A 208 -6.23 11.53 -2.64
CA ALA A 208 -6.83 10.55 -1.74
C ALA A 208 -7.47 9.42 -2.55
N GLY A 209 -7.16 8.17 -2.21
CA GLY A 209 -7.71 6.97 -2.87
C GLY A 209 -9.19 6.75 -2.56
N ILE A 210 -9.84 5.91 -3.36
CA ILE A 210 -11.21 5.46 -3.13
C ILE A 210 -11.29 4.74 -1.77
N GLY A 211 -12.28 5.09 -0.95
CA GLY A 211 -12.46 4.50 0.38
C GLY A 211 -11.55 5.08 1.47
N HIS A 212 -10.79 6.12 1.15
CA HIS A 212 -10.01 6.84 2.16
C HIS A 212 -10.93 7.49 3.20
N GLN A 213 -10.58 7.38 4.49
CA GLN A 213 -11.41 7.87 5.59
C GLN A 213 -11.41 9.40 5.75
N LYS A 214 -10.44 10.09 5.15
CA LYS A 214 -10.33 11.55 5.18
C LYS A 214 -10.99 12.16 3.94
N PRO A 215 -11.38 13.44 3.99
CA PRO A 215 -11.91 14.13 2.82
C PRO A 215 -10.96 14.07 1.63
N PHE A 216 -11.52 14.16 0.42
CA PHE A 216 -10.74 14.24 -0.81
C PHE A 216 -9.73 15.38 -0.74
N SER A 217 -8.49 15.08 -1.10
CA SER A 217 -7.41 16.07 -1.13
C SER A 217 -6.50 15.83 -2.32
N VAL A 218 -5.91 16.90 -2.81
CA VAL A 218 -4.95 16.89 -3.94
C VAL A 218 -3.72 17.67 -3.53
N LEU A 219 -2.55 17.11 -3.80
CA LEU A 219 -1.26 17.75 -3.60
C LEU A 219 -0.37 17.49 -4.82
N ALA A 220 0.29 18.52 -5.32
CA ALA A 220 1.35 18.36 -6.32
C ALA A 220 2.71 18.29 -5.61
N SER A 221 3.56 17.37 -6.02
CA SER A 221 4.94 17.22 -5.54
C SER A 221 5.91 17.02 -6.69
N ASP A 222 7.14 17.47 -6.51
CA ASP A 222 8.28 17.29 -7.42
C ASP A 222 9.26 16.22 -6.92
N SER A 223 8.87 15.50 -5.88
CA SER A 223 9.71 14.52 -5.20
C SER A 223 8.91 13.25 -4.84
N ILE A 224 9.62 12.17 -4.51
CA ILE A 224 9.02 10.93 -4.05
C ILE A 224 8.13 11.22 -2.84
N ALA A 225 6.88 10.75 -2.88
CA ALA A 225 5.95 10.88 -1.76
C ALA A 225 5.87 9.56 -0.95
N ASP A 226 5.77 9.68 0.38
CA ASP A 226 5.46 8.57 1.26
C ASP A 226 3.99 8.12 1.15
N LEU A 227 3.66 6.98 1.72
CA LEU A 227 2.32 6.38 1.70
C LEU A 227 1.45 6.93 2.84
#